data_d1ab1a8f57c16dd3755654c15e88d96e
#
_entry.id   d1ab1a8f57c16dd3755654c15e88d96e
#
_cell.length_a   1.000
_cell.length_b   1.000
_cell.length_c   1.000
_cell.angle_alpha   90.00
_cell.angle_beta   90.00
_cell.angle_gamma   90.00
#
_symmetry.space_group_name_H-M   'P 1'
#
loop_
_entity.id
_entity.type
_entity.pdbx_description
1 polymer ?
#
loop_
_entity_poly.entity_id
_entity_poly.type
_entity_poly.pdbx_seq_one_letter_code
_entity_poly.pdbx_strand_id
1 'polypeptide(L)'
;LILNHRYTYIFSLILFLGVVTHRGAAQSTGASDSTRMPVLSSASILVDYGKLATGLFMESETKYEGGVQLEFWNKLVLIGEYGMARLEPRGAYVNANYVSEGSYYRVGLGYKIDMNPKNNFVFSVRYGNSTYSDSGEAVIESASGLYDPFVLPFERQEVSAFWTEIVMSSERRIWKGLYTGFHVRLRVMVDYDDQAPLDVFSIPGYGRTFDKSVPAFNLYIKYSLERF
;
A
#
# COMPACT_ATOMS: atom_id res chain seq x y z
N LEU A 1 22.75 25.00 18.82
CA LEU A 1 21.67 25.14 17.81
C LEU A 1 21.59 23.82 17.04
N ILE A 2 20.82 22.86 17.54
CA ILE A 2 20.61 21.56 16.87
C ILE A 2 19.43 21.76 15.91
N LEU A 3 19.74 22.05 14.66
CA LEU A 3 18.74 22.11 13.60
C LEU A 3 18.23 20.69 13.34
N ASN A 4 16.95 20.49 13.58
CA ASN A 4 16.26 19.20 13.50
C ASN A 4 16.44 18.59 12.08
N HIS A 5 17.19 17.50 11.94
CA HIS A 5 17.48 16.79 10.69
C HIS A 5 16.21 16.39 9.88
N ARG A 6 15.07 16.35 10.51
CA ARG A 6 13.79 16.01 9.87
C ARG A 6 13.35 17.02 8.79
N TYR A 7 13.65 18.30 8.95
CA TYR A 7 13.27 19.33 7.97
C TYR A 7 14.19 19.38 6.76
N THR A 8 15.43 18.93 6.91
CA THR A 8 16.42 18.94 5.81
C THR A 8 16.02 17.98 4.70
N TYR A 9 15.47 16.81 5.03
CA TYR A 9 15.02 15.82 4.03
C TYR A 9 13.76 16.27 3.30
N ILE A 10 12.84 16.94 4.00
CA ILE A 10 11.62 17.48 3.37
C ILE A 10 11.99 18.60 2.39
N PHE A 11 12.94 19.47 2.77
CA PHE A 11 13.40 20.55 1.90
C PHE A 11 14.16 20.03 0.67
N SER A 12 14.98 18.97 0.82
CA SER A 12 15.66 18.30 -0.28
C SER A 12 14.69 17.65 -1.27
N LEU A 13 13.61 17.05 -0.75
CA LEU A 13 12.58 16.41 -1.58
C LEU A 13 11.80 17.45 -2.39
N ILE A 14 11.46 18.59 -1.78
CA ILE A 14 10.78 19.71 -2.45
C ILE A 14 11.69 20.35 -3.51
N LEU A 15 12.98 20.49 -3.21
CA LEU A 15 13.96 21.03 -4.16
C LEU A 15 14.15 20.10 -5.36
N PHE A 16 14.17 18.76 -5.12
CA PHE A 16 14.28 17.77 -6.20
C PHE A 16 13.04 17.75 -7.11
N LEU A 17 11.85 17.90 -6.55
CA LEU A 17 10.62 18.08 -7.35
C LEU A 17 10.65 19.39 -8.16
N GLY A 18 11.21 20.46 -7.63
CA GLY A 18 11.32 21.75 -8.31
C GLY A 18 12.30 21.74 -9.50
N VAL A 19 13.37 20.97 -9.43
CA VAL A 19 14.38 20.86 -10.51
C VAL A 19 13.87 20.06 -11.71
N VAL A 20 12.98 19.10 -11.50
CA VAL A 20 12.40 18.30 -12.60
C VAL A 20 11.46 19.10 -13.49
N THR A 21 10.90 20.23 -13.00
CA THR A 21 9.95 21.05 -13.76
C THR A 21 10.60 22.08 -14.70
N HIS A 22 11.93 22.28 -14.65
CA HIS A 22 12.58 23.37 -15.40
C HIS A 22 13.33 22.97 -16.68
N ARG A 23 13.22 21.74 -17.16
CA ARG A 23 13.82 21.37 -18.45
C ARG A 23 12.75 21.01 -19.49
N GLY A 24 12.21 22.03 -20.15
CA GLY A 24 11.23 21.79 -21.22
C GLY A 24 10.76 23.01 -22.00
N ALA A 25 11.50 24.12 -21.96
CA ALA A 25 11.24 25.25 -22.87
C ALA A 25 12.29 25.29 -23.96
N ALA A 26 12.26 24.34 -24.90
CA ALA A 26 12.93 24.46 -26.18
C ALA A 26 11.87 24.78 -27.23
N GLN A 27 12.01 25.92 -27.84
CA GLN A 27 11.19 26.47 -28.91
C GLN A 27 10.98 25.45 -30.03
N SER A 28 9.72 25.20 -30.39
CA SER A 28 9.36 24.87 -31.76
C SER A 28 8.29 25.81 -32.23
N THR A 29 8.71 26.77 -33.07
CA THR A 29 7.85 27.56 -33.93
C THR A 29 7.26 26.62 -34.99
N GLY A 30 6.08 26.14 -34.75
CA GLY A 30 5.25 25.44 -35.68
C GLY A 30 3.81 25.60 -35.21
N ALA A 31 2.99 26.32 -35.97
CA ALA A 31 1.57 26.40 -35.72
C ALA A 31 0.97 25.01 -35.81
N SER A 32 0.79 24.37 -34.67
CA SER A 32 0.07 23.11 -34.49
C SER A 32 -1.18 23.43 -33.70
N ASP A 33 -2.30 23.09 -34.27
CA ASP A 33 -3.62 23.05 -33.68
C ASP A 33 -3.51 22.51 -32.24
N SER A 34 -3.57 23.42 -31.27
CA SER A 34 -3.40 23.06 -29.87
C SER A 34 -4.66 22.36 -29.38
N THR A 35 -4.79 21.08 -29.65
CA THR A 35 -5.69 20.21 -28.92
C THR A 35 -5.26 20.25 -27.47
N ARG A 36 -5.94 21.08 -26.67
CA ARG A 36 -5.72 21.17 -25.21
C ARG A 36 -5.89 19.78 -24.65
N MET A 37 -4.81 19.18 -24.15
CA MET A 37 -4.89 17.88 -23.45
C MET A 37 -5.95 17.99 -22.37
N PRO A 38 -6.89 17.05 -22.30
CA PRO A 38 -7.89 17.07 -21.24
C PRO A 38 -7.19 16.97 -19.90
N VAL A 39 -7.62 17.79 -18.94
CA VAL A 39 -7.03 17.79 -17.58
C VAL A 39 -7.13 16.40 -16.96
N LEU A 40 -8.30 15.77 -17.04
CA LEU A 40 -8.51 14.37 -16.65
C LEU A 40 -8.44 13.50 -17.92
N SER A 41 -7.40 12.70 -18.00
CA SER A 41 -7.11 11.85 -19.17
C SER A 41 -7.81 10.50 -19.08
N SER A 42 -7.83 9.87 -17.89
CA SER A 42 -8.52 8.60 -17.68
C SER A 42 -8.96 8.43 -16.23
N ALA A 43 -9.99 7.63 -16.03
CA ALA A 43 -10.41 7.10 -14.75
C ALA A 43 -10.39 5.57 -14.82
N SER A 44 -9.87 4.91 -13.80
CA SER A 44 -9.70 3.46 -13.81
C SER A 44 -10.12 2.84 -12.49
N ILE A 45 -10.56 1.59 -12.57
CA ILE A 45 -10.85 0.74 -11.41
C ILE A 45 -9.82 -0.37 -11.39
N LEU A 46 -9.31 -0.70 -10.21
CA LEU A 46 -8.32 -1.75 -9.98
C LEU A 46 -8.87 -2.80 -9.02
N VAL A 47 -8.51 -4.05 -9.26
CA VAL A 47 -8.78 -5.17 -8.34
C VAL A 47 -7.51 -5.99 -8.20
N ASP A 48 -7.10 -6.23 -6.95
CA ASP A 48 -5.96 -7.09 -6.63
C ASP A 48 -6.40 -8.56 -6.65
N TYR A 49 -6.18 -9.22 -7.78
CA TYR A 49 -6.53 -10.64 -7.91
C TYR A 49 -5.52 -11.56 -7.22
N GLY A 50 -4.28 -11.11 -6.98
CA GLY A 50 -3.30 -11.86 -6.23
C GLY A 50 -3.75 -12.11 -4.80
N LYS A 51 -4.34 -11.12 -4.15
CA LYS A 51 -4.92 -11.26 -2.79
C LYS A 51 -6.16 -12.13 -2.79
N LEU A 52 -7.02 -12.02 -3.80
CA LEU A 52 -8.17 -12.91 -3.95
C LEU A 52 -7.71 -14.37 -4.09
N ALA A 53 -6.70 -14.61 -4.92
CA ALA A 53 -6.15 -15.96 -5.10
C ALA A 53 -5.53 -16.51 -3.80
N THR A 54 -4.74 -15.71 -3.06
CA THR A 54 -4.17 -16.16 -1.79
C THR A 54 -5.25 -16.56 -0.78
N GLY A 55 -6.35 -15.81 -0.70
CA GLY A 55 -7.50 -16.15 0.16
C GLY A 55 -8.20 -17.47 -0.20
N LEU A 56 -8.09 -17.93 -1.46
CA LEU A 56 -8.63 -19.22 -1.90
C LEU A 56 -7.71 -20.39 -1.58
N PHE A 57 -6.39 -20.16 -1.47
CA PHE A 57 -5.40 -21.22 -1.27
C PHE A 57 -4.83 -21.26 0.15
N MET A 58 -4.97 -20.17 0.92
CA MET A 58 -4.48 -20.06 2.29
C MET A 58 -5.65 -19.83 3.24
N GLU A 59 -6.06 -20.86 3.97
CA GLU A 59 -7.13 -20.77 4.98
C GLU A 59 -6.84 -19.76 6.10
N SER A 60 -5.56 -19.46 6.33
CA SER A 60 -5.11 -18.57 7.39
C SER A 60 -5.18 -17.06 7.04
N GLU A 61 -5.49 -16.71 5.81
CA GLU A 61 -5.48 -15.32 5.38
C GLU A 61 -6.58 -15.04 4.35
N THR A 62 -7.47 -14.14 4.68
CA THR A 62 -8.47 -13.63 3.73
C THR A 62 -8.22 -12.15 3.49
N LYS A 63 -8.02 -11.77 2.22
CA LYS A 63 -7.67 -10.40 1.83
C LYS A 63 -8.45 -9.98 0.60
N TYR A 64 -9.07 -8.82 0.67
CA TYR A 64 -9.74 -8.18 -0.46
C TYR A 64 -9.18 -6.78 -0.63
N GLU A 65 -8.86 -6.41 -1.86
CA GLU A 65 -8.38 -5.05 -2.16
C GLU A 65 -8.86 -4.62 -3.54
N GLY A 66 -9.36 -3.40 -3.60
CA GLY A 66 -9.70 -2.72 -4.82
C GLY A 66 -9.28 -1.26 -4.75
N GLY A 67 -9.30 -0.57 -5.89
CA GLY A 67 -8.87 0.81 -5.94
C GLY A 67 -9.41 1.56 -7.15
N VAL A 68 -9.18 2.85 -7.11
CA VAL A 68 -9.45 3.80 -8.19
C VAL A 68 -8.18 4.55 -8.53
N GLN A 69 -8.03 4.88 -9.80
CA GLN A 69 -6.91 5.64 -10.30
C GLN A 69 -7.43 6.70 -11.26
N LEU A 70 -7.04 7.94 -11.01
CA LEU A 70 -7.32 9.07 -11.88
C LEU A 70 -6.01 9.55 -12.49
N GLU A 71 -6.01 9.71 -13.82
CA GLU A 71 -4.84 10.16 -14.56
C GLU A 71 -5.06 11.57 -15.12
N PHE A 72 -4.14 12.47 -14.81
CA PHE A 72 -4.16 13.84 -15.25
C PHE A 72 -3.02 14.11 -16.23
N TRP A 73 -3.31 14.83 -17.31
CA TRP A 73 -2.34 15.20 -18.36
C TRP A 73 -1.54 14.03 -18.91
N ASN A 74 -2.13 12.81 -18.89
CA ASN A 74 -1.48 11.54 -19.26
C ASN A 74 -0.21 11.18 -18.47
N LYS A 75 0.04 11.83 -17.33
CA LYS A 75 1.28 11.64 -16.57
C LYS A 75 1.11 11.59 -15.05
N LEU A 76 0.34 12.50 -14.49
CA LEU A 76 0.10 12.51 -13.05
C LEU A 76 -1.01 11.53 -12.71
N VAL A 77 -0.79 10.76 -11.66
CA VAL A 77 -1.73 9.71 -11.24
C VAL A 77 -2.08 9.93 -9.78
N LEU A 78 -3.37 10.08 -9.51
CA LEU A 78 -3.94 10.02 -8.16
C LEU A 78 -4.50 8.61 -7.94
N ILE A 79 -4.11 7.98 -6.84
CA ILE A 79 -4.45 6.60 -6.54
C ILE A 79 -5.15 6.55 -5.18
N GLY A 80 -6.28 5.83 -5.13
CA GLY A 80 -6.97 5.48 -3.90
C GLY A 80 -7.21 3.98 -3.88
N GLU A 81 -6.84 3.31 -2.78
CA GLU A 81 -7.08 1.89 -2.57
C GLU A 81 -7.79 1.68 -1.24
N TYR A 82 -8.67 0.70 -1.21
CA TYR A 82 -9.34 0.23 -0.01
C TYR A 82 -9.29 -1.29 0.06
N GLY A 83 -9.07 -1.82 1.25
CA GLY A 83 -9.02 -3.25 1.47
C GLY A 83 -9.49 -3.67 2.84
N MET A 84 -9.80 -4.95 2.95
CA MET A 84 -10.11 -5.65 4.19
C MET A 84 -9.24 -6.87 4.29
N ALA A 85 -8.82 -7.21 5.48
CA ALA A 85 -8.03 -8.43 5.71
C ALA A 85 -8.37 -9.03 7.06
N ARG A 86 -8.44 -10.37 7.09
CA ARG A 86 -8.42 -11.20 8.28
C ARG A 86 -7.18 -12.08 8.20
N LEU A 87 -6.35 -12.00 9.21
CA LEU A 87 -5.03 -12.62 9.29
C LEU A 87 -4.97 -13.52 10.51
N GLU A 88 -4.72 -14.81 10.30
CA GLU A 88 -4.55 -15.83 11.34
C GLU A 88 -3.17 -16.47 11.18
N PRO A 89 -2.07 -15.76 11.44
CA PRO A 89 -0.73 -16.27 11.18
C PRO A 89 -0.42 -17.47 12.09
N ARG A 90 -0.26 -18.63 11.48
CA ARG A 90 0.12 -19.85 12.22
C ARG A 90 1.55 -19.69 12.73
N GLY A 91 1.74 -19.96 14.03
CA GLY A 91 3.06 -19.86 14.66
C GLY A 91 3.58 -18.43 14.82
N ALA A 92 2.69 -17.45 14.91
CA ALA A 92 3.04 -16.09 15.26
C ALA A 92 3.82 -16.03 16.57
N TYR A 93 3.34 -16.79 17.55
CA TYR A 93 3.94 -16.98 18.86
C TYR A 93 4.00 -18.48 19.17
N VAL A 94 4.98 -18.88 19.99
CA VAL A 94 5.18 -20.30 20.35
C VAL A 94 3.99 -20.84 21.16
N ASN A 95 3.47 -20.03 22.08
CA ASN A 95 2.42 -20.41 23.02
C ASN A 95 1.23 -19.42 22.95
N ALA A 96 0.90 -18.90 21.78
CA ALA A 96 -0.26 -18.03 21.62
C ALA A 96 -0.92 -18.17 20.24
N ASN A 97 -2.23 -18.05 20.22
CA ASN A 97 -3.00 -17.83 19.00
C ASN A 97 -3.18 -16.33 18.79
N TYR A 98 -3.18 -15.91 17.53
CA TYR A 98 -3.32 -14.51 17.16
C TYR A 98 -4.21 -14.36 15.93
N VAL A 99 -5.19 -13.49 16.00
CA VAL A 99 -6.06 -13.12 14.88
C VAL A 99 -6.10 -11.59 14.81
N SER A 100 -5.94 -11.05 13.61
CA SER A 100 -6.08 -9.62 13.34
C SER A 100 -7.04 -9.42 12.18
N GLU A 101 -8.05 -8.60 12.37
CA GLU A 101 -9.08 -8.32 11.37
C GLU A 101 -9.38 -6.83 11.30
N GLY A 102 -9.46 -6.29 10.09
CA GLY A 102 -9.77 -4.88 9.90
C GLY A 102 -9.75 -4.42 8.47
N SER A 103 -9.92 -3.12 8.32
CA SER A 103 -9.90 -2.43 7.04
C SER A 103 -8.74 -1.44 6.96
N TYR A 104 -8.35 -1.14 5.73
CA TYR A 104 -7.32 -0.17 5.47
C TYR A 104 -7.59 0.59 4.18
N TYR A 105 -7.04 1.78 4.10
CA TYR A 105 -7.03 2.56 2.87
C TYR A 105 -5.64 3.08 2.56
N ARG A 106 -5.40 3.37 1.30
CA ARG A 106 -4.19 4.03 0.82
C ARG A 106 -4.54 5.12 -0.16
N VAL A 107 -3.88 6.25 -0.03
CA VAL A 107 -4.00 7.37 -0.96
C VAL A 107 -2.61 7.82 -1.37
N GLY A 108 -2.43 8.10 -2.64
CA GLY A 108 -1.12 8.51 -3.11
C GLY A 108 -1.12 9.20 -4.45
N LEU A 109 0.03 9.76 -4.75
CA LEU A 109 0.34 10.43 -6.00
C LEU A 109 1.45 9.68 -6.73
N GLY A 110 1.35 9.61 -8.04
CA GLY A 110 2.34 8.96 -8.87
C GLY A 110 2.61 9.69 -10.18
N TYR A 111 3.65 9.25 -10.83
CA TYR A 111 4.05 9.69 -12.16
C TYR A 111 4.11 8.50 -13.10
N LYS A 112 3.38 8.60 -14.20
CA LYS A 112 3.31 7.58 -15.25
C LYS A 112 4.38 7.84 -16.31
N ILE A 113 5.05 6.77 -16.72
CA ILE A 113 6.05 6.72 -17.77
C ILE A 113 5.56 5.74 -18.83
N ASP A 114 5.25 6.23 -20.01
CA ASP A 114 4.86 5.40 -21.13
C ASP A 114 6.11 4.79 -21.77
N MET A 115 6.27 3.47 -21.68
CA MET A 115 7.38 2.75 -22.30
C MET A 115 7.12 2.46 -23.77
N ASN A 116 5.89 2.09 -24.07
CA ASN A 116 5.40 1.86 -25.41
C ASN A 116 3.85 1.90 -25.42
N PRO A 117 3.17 1.84 -26.56
CA PRO A 117 1.71 1.96 -26.62
C PRO A 117 0.91 0.92 -25.80
N LYS A 118 1.57 -0.11 -25.27
CA LYS A 118 0.92 -1.17 -24.49
C LYS A 118 1.44 -1.30 -23.06
N ASN A 119 2.61 -0.75 -22.75
CA ASN A 119 3.25 -0.95 -21.43
C ASN A 119 3.58 0.39 -20.78
N ASN A 120 3.21 0.53 -19.52
CA ASN A 120 3.44 1.72 -18.72
C ASN A 120 4.12 1.35 -17.41
N PHE A 121 4.91 2.28 -16.89
CA PHE A 121 5.41 2.28 -15.53
C PHE A 121 4.77 3.42 -14.75
N VAL A 122 4.48 3.18 -13.46
CA VAL A 122 4.02 4.23 -12.55
C VAL A 122 4.87 4.17 -11.29
N PHE A 123 5.52 5.27 -10.96
CA PHE A 123 6.14 5.48 -9.66
C PHE A 123 5.19 6.29 -8.79
N SER A 124 4.94 5.83 -7.57
CA SER A 124 4.05 6.53 -6.65
C SER A 124 4.54 6.47 -5.22
N VAL A 125 4.17 7.51 -4.46
CA VAL A 125 4.29 7.54 -3.00
C VAL A 125 2.88 7.54 -2.44
N ARG A 126 2.63 6.70 -1.46
CA ARG A 126 1.31 6.50 -0.87
C ARG A 126 1.38 6.61 0.64
N TYR A 127 0.33 7.12 1.22
CA TYR A 127 0.02 7.05 2.64
C TYR A 127 -0.99 5.93 2.85
N GLY A 128 -0.76 5.09 3.84
CA GLY A 128 -1.67 4.02 4.24
C GLY A 128 -2.07 4.17 5.69
N ASN A 129 -3.31 3.83 5.96
CA ASN A 129 -3.87 3.77 7.32
C ASN A 129 -4.71 2.51 7.45
N SER A 130 -4.65 1.89 8.62
CA SER A 130 -5.44 0.72 9.00
C SER A 130 -6.14 0.95 10.33
N THR A 131 -7.39 0.52 10.40
CA THR A 131 -8.13 0.37 11.67
C THR A 131 -8.53 -1.09 11.77
N TYR A 132 -8.12 -1.74 12.85
CA TYR A 132 -8.29 -3.16 13.03
C TYR A 132 -8.53 -3.54 14.47
N SER A 133 -9.00 -4.75 14.68
CA SER A 133 -9.08 -5.41 15.98
C SER A 133 -8.19 -6.63 15.95
N ASP A 134 -7.55 -6.94 17.07
CA ASP A 134 -6.83 -8.18 17.22
C ASP A 134 -7.21 -8.88 18.52
N SER A 135 -7.13 -10.21 18.49
CA SER A 135 -7.48 -11.05 19.60
C SER A 135 -6.66 -12.32 19.60
N GLY A 136 -6.60 -12.96 20.75
CA GLY A 136 -5.91 -14.23 20.88
C GLY A 136 -5.87 -14.73 22.32
N GLU A 137 -5.13 -15.82 22.50
CA GLU A 137 -4.90 -16.45 23.81
C GLU A 137 -3.41 -16.71 23.97
N ALA A 138 -2.82 -16.22 25.04
CA ALA A 138 -1.45 -16.52 25.41
C ALA A 138 -1.43 -17.57 26.53
N VAL A 139 -0.69 -18.66 26.33
CA VAL A 139 -0.49 -19.70 27.33
C VAL A 139 0.82 -19.39 28.08
N ILE A 140 0.70 -19.08 29.34
CA ILE A 140 1.84 -18.80 30.23
C ILE A 140 2.17 -20.07 31.00
N GLU A 141 3.31 -20.67 30.69
CA GLU A 141 3.79 -21.88 31.37
C GLU A 141 4.74 -21.52 32.52
N SER A 142 4.65 -22.24 33.62
CA SER A 142 5.58 -22.11 34.73
C SER A 142 6.95 -22.67 34.34
N ALA A 143 8.02 -21.89 34.44
CA ALA A 143 9.38 -22.34 34.18
C ALA A 143 9.84 -23.49 35.11
N SER A 144 9.22 -23.65 36.29
CA SER A 144 9.49 -24.70 37.27
C SER A 144 8.57 -25.90 37.13
N GLY A 145 7.51 -25.81 36.31
CA GLY A 145 6.49 -26.87 36.19
C GLY A 145 5.64 -27.09 37.46
N LEU A 146 5.75 -26.18 38.45
CA LEU A 146 5.05 -26.32 39.73
C LEU A 146 3.60 -25.81 39.69
N TYR A 147 3.25 -25.03 38.67
CA TYR A 147 1.92 -24.46 38.51
C TYR A 147 1.35 -24.88 37.16
N ASP A 148 0.05 -25.08 37.12
CA ASP A 148 -0.66 -25.37 35.87
C ASP A 148 -0.53 -24.17 34.90
N PRO A 149 -0.53 -24.43 33.58
CA PRO A 149 -0.50 -23.36 32.56
C PRO A 149 -1.68 -22.40 32.75
N PHE A 150 -1.40 -21.12 32.70
CA PHE A 150 -2.41 -20.08 32.76
C PHE A 150 -2.70 -19.55 31.37
N VAL A 151 -3.97 -19.57 30.95
CA VAL A 151 -4.42 -19.00 29.67
C VAL A 151 -4.87 -17.58 29.88
N LEU A 152 -4.21 -16.64 29.22
CA LEU A 152 -4.54 -15.24 29.21
C LEU A 152 -5.18 -14.86 27.88
N PRO A 153 -6.50 -14.69 27.81
CA PRO A 153 -7.17 -14.16 26.64
C PRO A 153 -6.94 -12.65 26.55
N PHE A 154 -6.80 -12.15 25.33
CA PHE A 154 -6.73 -10.73 25.05
C PHE A 154 -7.58 -10.38 23.84
N GLU A 155 -8.14 -9.20 23.84
CA GLU A 155 -8.87 -8.60 22.73
C GLU A 155 -8.61 -7.11 22.73
N ARG A 156 -8.28 -6.56 21.56
CA ARG A 156 -8.08 -5.12 21.34
C ARG A 156 -8.94 -4.67 20.20
N GLN A 157 -9.66 -3.60 20.37
CA GLN A 157 -10.55 -3.02 19.39
C GLN A 157 -10.07 -1.64 18.99
N GLU A 158 -10.37 -1.24 17.75
CA GLU A 158 -10.07 0.09 17.21
C GLU A 158 -8.57 0.45 17.25
N VAL A 159 -7.71 -0.54 17.10
CA VAL A 159 -6.26 -0.30 16.98
C VAL A 159 -5.95 0.39 15.66
N SER A 160 -5.13 1.43 15.71
CA SER A 160 -4.79 2.23 14.55
C SER A 160 -3.32 2.09 14.17
N ALA A 161 -3.05 2.09 12.87
CA ALA A 161 -1.69 2.09 12.35
C ALA A 161 -1.60 2.88 11.06
N PHE A 162 -0.48 3.58 10.84
CA PHE A 162 -0.25 4.30 9.60
C PHE A 162 1.20 4.20 9.13
N TRP A 163 1.35 4.19 7.82
CA TRP A 163 2.63 3.98 7.15
C TRP A 163 2.72 4.76 5.84
N THR A 164 3.89 4.82 5.30
CA THR A 164 4.14 5.33 3.95
C THR A 164 4.61 4.20 3.04
N GLU A 165 4.33 4.32 1.75
CA GLU A 165 4.77 3.35 0.74
C GLU A 165 5.44 4.05 -0.43
N ILE A 166 6.53 3.46 -0.90
CA ILE A 166 7.08 3.71 -2.23
C ILE A 166 6.65 2.54 -3.10
N VAL A 167 5.98 2.86 -4.21
CA VAL A 167 5.41 1.82 -5.09
C VAL A 167 5.87 2.03 -6.52
N MET A 168 6.39 0.96 -7.08
CA MET A 168 6.67 0.83 -8.51
C MET A 168 5.66 -0.12 -9.12
N SER A 169 4.96 0.33 -10.14
CA SER A 169 3.96 -0.44 -10.84
C SER A 169 4.37 -0.62 -12.29
N SER A 170 4.18 -1.82 -12.81
CA SER A 170 4.30 -2.11 -14.23
C SER A 170 2.99 -2.68 -14.72
N GLU A 171 2.47 -2.14 -15.79
CA GLU A 171 1.20 -2.57 -16.36
C GLU A 171 1.27 -2.72 -17.87
N ARG A 172 0.51 -3.70 -18.35
CA ARG A 172 0.40 -4.00 -19.77
C ARG A 172 -1.06 -4.03 -20.19
N ARG A 173 -1.36 -3.34 -21.28
CA ARG A 173 -2.67 -3.38 -21.91
C ARG A 173 -2.87 -4.73 -22.61
N ILE A 174 -3.89 -5.48 -22.18
CA ILE A 174 -4.28 -6.76 -22.76
C ILE A 174 -5.32 -6.53 -23.86
N TRP A 175 -6.31 -5.67 -23.56
CA TRP A 175 -7.40 -5.34 -24.46
C TRP A 175 -7.75 -3.86 -24.31
N LYS A 176 -8.71 -3.37 -25.12
CA LYS A 176 -9.18 -1.99 -25.06
C LYS A 176 -9.69 -1.65 -23.66
N GLY A 177 -9.00 -0.75 -22.96
CA GLY A 177 -9.31 -0.37 -21.59
C GLY A 177 -8.90 -1.39 -20.51
N LEU A 178 -8.50 -2.61 -20.85
CA LEU A 178 -8.13 -3.64 -19.88
C LEU A 178 -6.62 -3.79 -19.76
N TYR A 179 -6.10 -3.67 -18.55
CA TYR A 179 -4.69 -3.82 -18.22
C TYR A 179 -4.51 -4.89 -17.15
N THR A 180 -3.39 -5.58 -17.21
CA THR A 180 -2.86 -6.37 -16.08
C THR A 180 -1.54 -5.79 -15.65
N GLY A 181 -1.22 -5.91 -14.38
CA GLY A 181 0.01 -5.38 -13.85
C GLY A 181 0.38 -5.95 -12.51
N PHE A 182 1.52 -5.47 -12.03
CA PHE A 182 1.99 -5.77 -10.70
C PHE A 182 2.50 -4.51 -10.00
N HIS A 183 2.44 -4.54 -8.67
CA HIS A 183 3.07 -3.56 -7.80
C HIS A 183 4.22 -4.20 -7.04
N VAL A 184 5.35 -3.53 -7.01
CA VAL A 184 6.41 -3.76 -6.03
C VAL A 184 6.33 -2.60 -5.05
N ARG A 185 6.12 -2.90 -3.77
CA ARG A 185 5.90 -1.92 -2.71
C ARG A 185 6.96 -2.06 -1.64
N LEU A 186 7.48 -0.95 -1.17
CA LEU A 186 8.22 -0.87 0.08
C LEU A 186 7.37 -0.05 1.05
N ARG A 187 6.89 -0.70 2.10
CA ARG A 187 6.10 -0.08 3.16
C ARG A 187 7.02 0.28 4.30
N VAL A 188 6.89 1.49 4.82
CA VAL A 188 7.68 1.98 5.95
C VAL A 188 6.72 2.43 7.04
N MET A 189 6.73 1.73 8.17
CA MET A 189 5.90 2.06 9.34
C MET A 189 6.29 3.43 9.87
N VAL A 190 5.28 4.24 10.11
CA VAL A 190 5.45 5.55 10.75
C VAL A 190 5.09 5.43 12.22
N ASP A 191 3.89 4.89 12.50
CA ASP A 191 3.42 4.70 13.86
C ASP A 191 2.29 3.67 13.92
N TYR A 192 2.12 3.03 15.07
CA TYR A 192 0.99 2.16 15.39
C TYR A 192 0.79 2.13 16.90
N ASP A 193 -0.44 1.89 17.31
CA ASP A 193 -0.78 1.77 18.73
C ASP A 193 -0.18 0.47 19.29
N ASP A 194 0.83 0.63 20.14
CA ASP A 194 1.48 -0.47 20.86
C ASP A 194 0.74 -0.73 22.16
N GLN A 195 0.26 -1.94 22.38
CA GLN A 195 -0.55 -2.29 23.54
C GLN A 195 -0.16 -3.66 24.11
N ALA A 196 -0.05 -3.71 25.45
CA ALA A 196 0.09 -4.96 26.18
C ALA A 196 -1.19 -5.83 26.04
N PRO A 197 -1.14 -7.18 26.17
CA PRO A 197 -0.03 -7.97 26.71
C PRO A 197 0.95 -8.51 25.67
N LEU A 198 0.61 -8.49 24.38
CA LEU A 198 1.47 -8.98 23.29
C LEU A 198 1.65 -7.87 22.25
N ASP A 199 2.85 -7.80 21.68
CA ASP A 199 3.11 -6.92 20.57
C ASP A 199 2.19 -7.24 19.38
N VAL A 200 1.88 -6.23 18.57
CA VAL A 200 1.11 -6.42 17.36
C VAL A 200 1.95 -7.21 16.35
N PHE A 201 1.47 -8.39 15.95
CA PHE A 201 2.20 -9.25 15.01
C PHE A 201 1.99 -8.88 13.55
N SER A 202 0.75 -8.58 13.19
CA SER A 202 0.37 -8.33 11.80
C SER A 202 -0.77 -7.33 11.70
N ILE A 203 -0.61 -6.36 10.83
CA ILE A 203 -1.56 -5.27 10.60
C ILE A 203 -2.20 -5.44 9.21
N PRO A 204 -3.54 -5.42 9.11
CA PRO A 204 -4.24 -5.40 7.83
C PRO A 204 -3.69 -4.31 6.90
N GLY A 205 -3.35 -4.67 5.67
CA GLY A 205 -2.78 -3.75 4.69
C GLY A 205 -1.29 -3.50 4.79
N TYR A 206 -0.71 -3.56 5.97
CA TYR A 206 0.74 -3.40 6.18
C TYR A 206 1.48 -4.74 6.13
N GLY A 207 1.05 -5.72 6.90
CA GLY A 207 1.70 -7.01 7.05
C GLY A 207 2.38 -7.17 8.42
N ARG A 208 3.47 -7.92 8.48
CA ARG A 208 4.18 -8.21 9.73
C ARG A 208 4.90 -6.96 10.26
N THR A 209 4.91 -6.79 11.58
CA THR A 209 5.44 -5.62 12.27
C THR A 209 6.88 -5.73 12.75
N PHE A 210 7.51 -6.88 12.61
CA PHE A 210 8.89 -7.13 13.08
C PHE A 210 9.93 -6.16 12.51
N ASP A 211 9.73 -5.75 11.26
CA ASP A 211 10.60 -4.79 10.59
C ASP A 211 9.85 -3.48 10.32
N LYS A 212 10.53 -2.35 10.52
CA LYS A 212 9.99 -1.03 10.16
C LYS A 212 9.73 -0.88 8.66
N SER A 213 10.32 -1.73 7.83
CA SER A 213 10.12 -1.72 6.39
C SER A 213 9.79 -3.11 5.86
N VAL A 214 8.69 -3.22 5.16
CA VAL A 214 8.17 -4.50 4.64
C VAL A 214 7.99 -4.40 3.13
N PRO A 215 8.72 -5.21 2.35
CA PRO A 215 8.48 -5.32 0.92
C PRO A 215 7.18 -6.09 0.65
N ALA A 216 6.50 -5.75 -0.45
CA ALA A 216 5.33 -6.46 -0.88
C ALA A 216 5.22 -6.51 -2.40
N PHE A 217 4.57 -7.56 -2.87
CA PHE A 217 4.28 -7.79 -4.27
C PHE A 217 2.78 -8.04 -4.44
N ASN A 218 2.16 -7.37 -5.40
CA ASN A 218 0.74 -7.47 -5.68
C ASN A 218 0.50 -7.65 -7.18
N LEU A 219 -0.52 -8.42 -7.52
CA LEU A 219 -0.96 -8.62 -8.90
C LEU A 219 -2.37 -8.04 -9.08
N TYR A 220 -2.57 -7.18 -10.06
CA TYR A 220 -3.85 -6.53 -10.27
C TYR A 220 -4.33 -6.55 -11.73
N ILE A 221 -5.64 -6.43 -11.85
CA ILE A 221 -6.32 -6.10 -13.09
C ILE A 221 -6.86 -4.69 -12.96
N LYS A 222 -6.69 -3.88 -14.02
CA LYS A 222 -7.20 -2.52 -14.12
C LYS A 222 -8.07 -2.38 -15.35
N TYR A 223 -9.24 -1.79 -15.17
CA TYR A 223 -10.08 -1.36 -16.26
C TYR A 223 -10.10 0.17 -16.31
N SER A 224 -9.65 0.72 -17.43
CA SER A 224 -9.53 2.16 -17.66
C SER A 224 -10.63 2.64 -18.60
N LEU A 225 -11.37 3.64 -18.14
CA LEU A 225 -12.26 4.44 -18.93
C LEU A 225 -11.43 5.57 -19.55
N GLU A 226 -10.87 5.31 -20.71
CA GLU A 226 -10.17 6.35 -21.45
C GLU A 226 -11.21 7.32 -22.03
N ARG A 227 -10.99 8.61 -21.87
CA ARG A 227 -11.81 9.61 -22.53
C ARG A 227 -11.33 9.69 -23.98
N PHE A 228 -12.20 9.32 -24.91
CA PHE A 228 -12.00 9.42 -26.36
C PHE A 228 -12.11 10.86 -26.82
#